data_2ac61054b02416df27f5bc57f41ae1d2
#
_entry.id   2ac61054b02416df27f5bc57f41ae1d2
#
_cell.length_a   1.000
_cell.length_b   1.000
_cell.length_c   1.000
_cell.angle_alpha   90.00
_cell.angle_beta   90.00
_cell.angle_gamma   90.00
#
_symmetry.space_group_name_H-M   'P 1'
#
loop_
_entity.id
_entity.type
_entity.pdbx_description
1 polymer ?
#
loop_
_entity_poly.entity_id
_entity_poly.type
_entity_poly.pdbx_seq_one_letter_code
_entity_poly.pdbx_strand_id
1 'polypeptide(L)'
;CWPENPAGLVMGTVLMALCLLISLLPFFCRAPGLPTSIQPIVVVRESCVVVWLGIPLWFLGLVFACIGVILTAQPPLDVPYILFMGACGLGVQLASAWLLLARRNRVLYIWKEHTVTYLGYINSWGRLRRFEAGQVVSTKLTANQSVLLLNQNGKKLAAVELNMPGADRLLTWLAMQDMQPTLTPAMKRYAEQKGVTEPETVCWREEYRTRWHSHMKAIRVGMWVVVILLGACGILPVALYLKNMLKFTAIIGLMTLGPLLFLAFCFVFSPVLVYGERPKGATDEWNAMHIKMPLGWIILISLVYLYQTGYIWSKWVFQVAGGGLNWIIQSALLIVGLTALFALVTPRRLRKTSVPALGLLVFFFSMSIVYGINLTLSGPTVHTPLVIVDSHVADPEDDEDEYTLTVRLEDGKEAELNMSDTNYGIALWGEELVVCQKKSPLGMTFVRIHRP
;
A
#
# COMPACT_ATOMS: atom_id res chain seq x y z
N CYS A 1 10.14 21.40 32.08
CA CYS A 1 9.46 20.21 32.57
C CYS A 1 10.29 18.99 32.22
N TRP A 2 10.79 18.28 33.19
CA TRP A 2 11.43 16.98 33.01
C TRP A 2 10.34 15.95 32.75
N PRO A 3 10.53 14.96 31.87
CA PRO A 3 9.52 13.93 31.65
C PRO A 3 9.32 13.16 32.95
N GLU A 4 8.07 12.95 33.31
CA GLU A 4 7.67 12.26 34.56
C GLU A 4 8.16 10.82 34.61
N ASN A 5 8.63 10.27 33.47
CA ASN A 5 9.14 8.91 33.38
C ASN A 5 10.43 8.79 32.56
N PRO A 6 11.60 8.93 33.18
CA PRO A 6 12.89 8.85 32.50
C PRO A 6 13.19 7.45 31.92
N ALA A 7 12.69 6.38 32.54
CA ALA A 7 12.89 5.02 32.04
C ALA A 7 12.15 4.77 30.72
N GLY A 8 10.91 5.24 30.63
CA GLY A 8 10.12 5.17 29.39
C GLY A 8 10.79 5.95 28.25
N LEU A 9 11.25 7.17 28.51
CA LEU A 9 11.94 7.98 27.52
C LEU A 9 13.22 7.28 27.00
N VAL A 10 14.01 6.67 27.89
CA VAL A 10 15.21 5.92 27.49
C VAL A 10 14.82 4.72 26.60
N MET A 11 13.79 3.97 26.98
CA MET A 11 13.31 2.82 26.18
C MET A 11 12.83 3.27 24.79
N GLY A 12 12.03 4.32 24.70
CA GLY A 12 11.56 4.87 23.43
C GLY A 12 12.69 5.38 22.53
N THR A 13 13.67 6.08 23.10
CA THR A 13 14.85 6.56 22.36
C THR A 13 15.72 5.43 21.85
N VAL A 14 15.93 4.35 22.64
CA VAL A 14 16.64 3.14 22.20
C VAL A 14 15.91 2.46 21.03
N LEU A 15 14.59 2.28 21.11
CA LEU A 15 13.78 1.73 20.03
C LEU A 15 13.88 2.55 18.75
N MET A 16 13.78 3.87 18.86
CA MET A 16 13.93 4.78 17.72
C MET A 16 15.32 4.68 17.11
N ALA A 17 16.38 4.69 17.94
CA ALA A 17 17.75 4.53 17.47
C ALA A 17 17.97 3.21 16.72
N LEU A 18 17.41 2.10 17.22
CA LEU A 18 17.45 0.81 16.54
C LEU A 18 16.72 0.84 15.19
N CYS A 19 15.52 1.43 15.13
CA CYS A 19 14.79 1.59 13.88
C CYS A 19 15.58 2.42 12.87
N LEU A 20 16.19 3.52 13.29
CA LEU A 20 17.03 4.36 12.44
C LEU A 20 18.28 3.61 11.96
N LEU A 21 18.98 2.89 12.82
CA LEU A 21 20.12 2.06 12.42
C LEU A 21 19.74 1.01 11.38
N ILE A 22 18.63 0.30 11.59
CA ILE A 22 18.13 -0.69 10.62
C ILE A 22 17.77 -0.01 9.30
N SER A 23 17.16 1.18 9.34
CA SER A 23 16.77 1.93 8.15
C SER A 23 17.97 2.41 7.31
N LEU A 24 19.13 2.54 7.92
CA LEU A 24 20.38 2.94 7.25
C LEU A 24 21.12 1.74 6.62
N LEU A 25 20.85 0.50 7.02
CA LEU A 25 21.52 -0.70 6.47
C LEU A 25 21.55 -0.75 4.93
N PRO A 26 20.45 -0.44 4.19
CA PRO A 26 20.50 -0.45 2.73
C PRO A 26 21.48 0.54 2.12
N PHE A 27 21.83 1.60 2.83
CA PHE A 27 22.79 2.61 2.33
C PHE A 27 24.24 2.17 2.52
N PHE A 28 24.55 1.47 3.59
CA PHE A 28 25.91 1.04 3.90
C PHE A 28 26.28 -0.32 3.32
N CYS A 29 25.35 -1.26 3.25
CA CYS A 29 25.61 -2.62 2.73
C CYS A 29 25.52 -2.67 1.19
N ARG A 30 26.51 -2.06 0.51
CA ARG A 30 26.61 -2.12 -0.96
C ARG A 30 27.44 -3.31 -1.40
N ALA A 31 26.89 -4.07 -2.36
CA ALA A 31 27.65 -5.13 -3.01
C ALA A 31 28.77 -4.56 -3.90
N PRO A 32 29.92 -5.24 -3.98
CA PRO A 32 30.92 -4.93 -4.98
C PRO A 32 30.31 -5.09 -6.39
N GLY A 33 30.44 -4.07 -7.24
CA GLY A 33 30.05 -4.17 -8.65
C GLY A 33 30.98 -5.12 -9.41
N LEU A 34 30.53 -5.61 -10.57
CA LEU A 34 31.46 -6.22 -11.53
C LEU A 34 32.48 -5.19 -11.97
N PRO A 35 33.76 -5.60 -12.21
CA PRO A 35 34.73 -4.72 -12.84
C PRO A 35 34.17 -4.15 -14.15
N THR A 36 34.41 -2.88 -14.42
CA THR A 36 33.90 -2.17 -15.62
C THR A 36 34.39 -2.77 -16.94
N SER A 37 35.49 -3.53 -16.89
CA SER A 37 36.05 -4.25 -18.03
C SER A 37 35.25 -5.49 -18.47
N ILE A 38 34.34 -5.98 -17.64
CA ILE A 38 33.57 -7.21 -17.90
C ILE A 38 32.18 -6.83 -18.44
N GLN A 39 31.92 -7.24 -19.70
CA GLN A 39 30.58 -7.16 -20.29
C GLN A 39 29.82 -8.45 -20.03
N PRO A 40 28.75 -8.40 -19.22
CA PRO A 40 27.95 -9.59 -18.94
C PRO A 40 27.06 -9.96 -20.13
N ILE A 41 27.01 -11.25 -20.46
CA ILE A 41 26.13 -11.82 -21.49
C ILE A 41 24.67 -11.83 -20.96
N VAL A 42 24.50 -12.21 -19.69
CA VAL A 42 23.20 -12.24 -19.02
C VAL A 42 23.29 -11.49 -17.69
N VAL A 43 22.30 -10.67 -17.40
CA VAL A 43 22.14 -9.98 -16.12
C VAL A 43 20.73 -10.21 -15.62
N VAL A 44 20.59 -10.82 -14.46
CA VAL A 44 19.31 -10.98 -13.77
C VAL A 44 19.36 -10.17 -12.49
N ARG A 45 18.46 -9.22 -12.34
CA ARG A 45 18.38 -8.33 -11.17
C ARG A 45 17.04 -8.43 -10.48
N GLU A 46 17.02 -8.11 -9.20
CA GLU A 46 15.78 -8.02 -8.45
C GLU A 46 14.83 -6.97 -9.06
N SER A 47 13.54 -7.26 -9.00
CA SER A 47 12.51 -6.37 -9.56
C SER A 47 12.45 -5.02 -8.83
N CYS A 48 12.15 -3.94 -9.56
CA CYS A 48 11.88 -2.63 -8.95
C CYS A 48 10.62 -2.60 -8.07
N VAL A 49 9.72 -3.58 -8.20
CA VAL A 49 8.55 -3.75 -7.32
C VAL A 49 8.96 -3.83 -5.85
N VAL A 50 10.10 -4.44 -5.57
CA VAL A 50 10.65 -4.57 -4.21
C VAL A 50 10.94 -3.21 -3.57
N VAL A 51 11.35 -2.20 -4.36
CA VAL A 51 11.51 -0.81 -3.88
C VAL A 51 10.17 -0.19 -3.55
N TRP A 52 9.17 -0.42 -4.40
CA TRP A 52 7.83 0.13 -4.22
C TRP A 52 7.09 -0.42 -2.99
N LEU A 53 7.47 -1.61 -2.54
CA LEU A 53 7.02 -2.16 -1.26
C LEU A 53 7.94 -1.73 -0.11
N GLY A 54 9.24 -1.73 -0.35
CA GLY A 54 10.25 -1.44 0.68
C GLY A 54 10.16 -0.01 1.23
N ILE A 55 9.98 1.00 0.36
CA ILE A 55 9.92 2.39 0.81
C ILE A 55 8.68 2.71 1.65
N PRO A 56 7.45 2.33 1.27
CA PRO A 56 6.27 2.51 2.13
C PRO A 56 6.39 1.79 3.47
N LEU A 57 6.91 0.57 3.48
CA LEU A 57 7.16 -0.15 4.73
C LEU A 57 8.21 0.56 5.60
N TRP A 58 9.22 1.16 4.98
CA TRP A 58 10.21 1.96 5.69
C TRP A 58 9.58 3.14 6.41
N PHE A 59 8.71 3.91 5.73
CA PHE A 59 7.95 4.98 6.36
C PHE A 59 7.00 4.49 7.44
N LEU A 60 6.28 3.40 7.18
CA LEU A 60 5.36 2.80 8.15
C LEU A 60 6.10 2.38 9.43
N GLY A 61 7.26 1.75 9.30
CA GLY A 61 8.08 1.38 10.44
C GLY A 61 8.58 2.58 11.25
N LEU A 62 8.91 3.71 10.58
CA LEU A 62 9.23 4.97 11.27
C LEU A 62 8.02 5.54 12.01
N VAL A 63 6.83 5.47 11.43
CA VAL A 63 5.60 5.92 12.09
C VAL A 63 5.34 5.12 13.37
N PHE A 64 5.45 3.77 13.31
CA PHE A 64 5.32 2.95 14.52
C PHE A 64 6.38 3.28 15.58
N ALA A 65 7.62 3.56 15.15
CA ALA A 65 8.68 3.96 16.07
C ALA A 65 8.37 5.33 16.73
N CYS A 66 7.86 6.31 15.96
CA CYS A 66 7.46 7.61 16.48
C CYS A 66 6.29 7.49 17.46
N ILE A 67 5.27 6.68 17.14
CA ILE A 67 4.14 6.41 18.04
C ILE A 67 4.67 5.78 19.34
N GLY A 68 5.56 4.79 19.24
CA GLY A 68 6.19 4.17 20.40
C GLY A 68 6.89 5.19 21.31
N VAL A 69 7.63 6.16 20.73
CA VAL A 69 8.27 7.24 21.49
C VAL A 69 7.27 8.18 22.15
N ILE A 70 6.21 8.58 21.42
CA ILE A 70 5.16 9.46 21.96
C ILE A 70 4.48 8.79 23.15
N LEU A 71 4.13 7.52 23.04
CA LEU A 71 3.50 6.76 24.11
C LEU A 71 4.39 6.60 25.35
N THR A 72 5.71 6.55 25.19
CA THR A 72 6.64 6.52 26.34
C THR A 72 6.72 7.85 27.08
N ALA A 73 6.29 8.94 26.46
CA ALA A 73 6.30 10.28 27.09
C ALA A 73 5.00 10.59 27.85
N GLN A 74 3.95 9.79 27.69
CA GLN A 74 2.66 10.00 28.34
C GLN A 74 2.47 9.06 29.56
N PRO A 75 2.00 9.53 30.71
CA PRO A 75 1.53 8.69 31.81
C PRO A 75 0.02 8.30 31.58
N PRO A 76 -0.42 7.08 31.95
CA PRO A 76 0.33 5.95 32.52
C PRO A 76 1.09 5.15 31.45
N LEU A 77 2.20 4.54 31.85
CA LEU A 77 3.01 3.70 30.96
C LEU A 77 2.34 2.36 30.71
N ASP A 78 1.74 2.20 29.55
CA ASP A 78 1.31 0.88 29.07
C ASP A 78 2.51 0.15 28.42
N VAL A 79 3.30 -0.51 29.29
CA VAL A 79 4.50 -1.25 28.86
C VAL A 79 4.19 -2.33 27.81
N PRO A 80 3.15 -3.17 27.95
CA PRO A 80 2.75 -4.13 26.92
C PRO A 80 2.48 -3.50 25.56
N TYR A 81 1.77 -2.38 25.51
CA TYR A 81 1.43 -1.70 24.27
C TYR A 81 2.67 -1.06 23.60
N ILE A 82 3.55 -0.44 24.39
CA ILE A 82 4.82 0.13 23.90
C ILE A 82 5.71 -0.98 23.32
N LEU A 83 5.83 -2.12 23.99
CA LEU A 83 6.59 -3.26 23.50
C LEU A 83 5.98 -3.83 22.21
N PHE A 84 4.66 -3.91 22.12
CA PHE A 84 3.97 -4.36 20.94
C PHE A 84 4.22 -3.40 19.74
N MET A 85 4.04 -2.10 19.92
CA MET A 85 4.30 -1.10 18.87
C MET A 85 5.76 -1.05 18.46
N GLY A 86 6.68 -1.15 19.44
CA GLY A 86 8.12 -1.25 19.17
C GLY A 86 8.48 -2.49 18.37
N ALA A 87 7.95 -3.65 18.73
CA ALA A 87 8.17 -4.90 18.01
C ALA A 87 7.60 -4.84 16.57
N CYS A 88 6.41 -4.27 16.38
CA CYS A 88 5.83 -4.02 15.07
C CYS A 88 6.71 -3.09 14.23
N GLY A 89 7.15 -1.96 14.80
CA GLY A 89 8.05 -1.02 14.14
C GLY A 89 9.36 -1.65 13.69
N LEU A 90 10.03 -2.39 14.60
CA LEU A 90 11.26 -3.11 14.29
C LEU A 90 11.05 -4.20 13.23
N GLY A 91 9.97 -4.99 13.32
CA GLY A 91 9.64 -6.01 12.35
C GLY A 91 9.41 -5.45 10.95
N VAL A 92 8.64 -4.36 10.85
CA VAL A 92 8.39 -3.65 9.59
C VAL A 92 9.68 -3.03 9.03
N GLN A 93 10.54 -2.44 9.88
CA GLN A 93 11.84 -1.88 9.47
C GLN A 93 12.79 -2.97 8.95
N LEU A 94 12.87 -4.11 9.62
CA LEU A 94 13.69 -5.25 9.18
C LEU A 94 13.20 -5.78 7.82
N ALA A 95 11.89 -5.93 7.64
CA ALA A 95 11.30 -6.35 6.37
C ALA A 95 11.61 -5.35 5.24
N SER A 96 11.45 -4.06 5.50
CA SER A 96 11.79 -2.99 4.57
C SER A 96 13.27 -3.00 4.20
N ALA A 97 14.16 -3.03 5.20
CA ALA A 97 15.60 -3.05 4.98
C ALA A 97 16.02 -4.26 4.14
N TRP A 98 15.45 -5.45 4.43
CA TRP A 98 15.70 -6.65 3.64
C TRP A 98 15.27 -6.51 2.19
N LEU A 99 14.09 -5.95 1.93
CA LEU A 99 13.59 -5.70 0.58
C LEU A 99 14.49 -4.73 -0.19
N LEU A 100 14.89 -3.62 0.43
CA LEU A 100 15.76 -2.62 -0.20
C LEU A 100 17.16 -3.17 -0.45
N LEU A 101 17.71 -3.97 0.48
CA LEU A 101 18.97 -4.67 0.30
C LEU A 101 18.90 -5.71 -0.82
N ALA A 102 17.81 -6.48 -0.91
CA ALA A 102 17.58 -7.44 -1.98
C ALA A 102 17.60 -6.74 -3.35
N ARG A 103 16.87 -5.64 -3.50
CA ARG A 103 16.86 -4.85 -4.75
C ARG A 103 18.21 -4.31 -5.12
N ARG A 104 18.97 -3.84 -4.14
CA ARG A 104 20.27 -3.21 -4.38
C ARG A 104 21.35 -4.20 -4.74
N ASN A 105 21.36 -5.34 -4.06
CA ASN A 105 22.47 -6.28 -4.08
C ASN A 105 22.19 -7.55 -4.87
N ARG A 106 20.96 -8.07 -4.87
CA ARG A 106 20.66 -9.39 -5.46
C ARG A 106 20.70 -9.36 -6.97
N VAL A 107 21.79 -9.91 -7.52
CA VAL A 107 22.06 -9.94 -8.97
C VAL A 107 22.76 -11.25 -9.32
N LEU A 108 22.41 -11.80 -10.49
CA LEU A 108 23.18 -12.85 -11.15
C LEU A 108 23.77 -12.29 -12.44
N TYR A 109 25.06 -12.45 -12.62
CA TYR A 109 25.79 -12.11 -13.84
C TYR A 109 26.31 -13.37 -14.50
N ILE A 110 26.27 -13.43 -15.84
CA ILE A 110 26.97 -14.45 -16.63
C ILE A 110 27.88 -13.70 -17.60
N TRP A 111 29.15 -14.02 -17.60
CA TRP A 111 30.10 -13.41 -18.50
C TRP A 111 31.12 -14.45 -18.99
N LYS A 112 31.77 -14.16 -20.12
CA LYS A 112 32.82 -14.95 -20.67
C LYS A 112 34.14 -14.22 -20.46
N GLU A 113 35.14 -14.95 -19.94
CA GLU A 113 36.51 -14.46 -19.80
C GLU A 113 37.42 -15.44 -20.50
N HIS A 114 38.02 -15.00 -21.61
CA HIS A 114 38.73 -15.86 -22.53
C HIS A 114 37.83 -16.99 -23.07
N THR A 115 38.11 -18.24 -22.70
CA THR A 115 37.34 -19.42 -23.12
C THR A 115 36.36 -19.91 -22.07
N VAL A 116 36.48 -19.42 -20.81
CA VAL A 116 35.70 -19.89 -19.66
C VAL A 116 34.51 -18.99 -19.42
N THR A 117 33.35 -19.59 -19.20
CA THR A 117 32.14 -18.86 -18.82
C THR A 117 32.01 -18.89 -17.27
N TYR A 118 31.88 -17.73 -16.70
CA TYR A 118 31.73 -17.55 -15.25
C TYR A 118 30.32 -17.05 -14.89
N LEU A 119 29.86 -17.45 -13.71
CA LEU A 119 28.66 -16.92 -13.08
C LEU A 119 29.04 -16.20 -11.78
N GLY A 120 28.52 -15.02 -11.58
CA GLY A 120 28.65 -14.25 -10.35
C GLY A 120 27.29 -14.03 -9.72
N TYR A 121 27.04 -14.64 -8.56
CA TYR A 121 25.81 -14.46 -7.81
C TYR A 121 26.08 -13.60 -6.57
N ILE A 122 25.36 -12.51 -6.46
CA ILE A 122 25.38 -11.64 -5.30
C ILE A 122 24.06 -11.84 -4.56
N ASN A 123 24.14 -12.20 -3.28
CA ASN A 123 22.95 -12.35 -2.44
C ASN A 123 22.45 -10.99 -1.90
N SER A 124 21.31 -10.98 -1.21
CA SER A 124 20.72 -9.76 -0.62
C SER A 124 21.68 -9.03 0.33
N TRP A 125 22.59 -9.75 1.00
CA TRP A 125 23.59 -9.19 1.92
C TRP A 125 24.86 -8.67 1.23
N GLY A 126 24.90 -8.67 -0.11
CA GLY A 126 26.04 -8.16 -0.87
C GLY A 126 27.21 -9.13 -0.98
N ARG A 127 27.07 -10.40 -0.58
CA ARG A 127 28.14 -11.39 -0.71
C ARG A 127 28.19 -11.94 -2.13
N LEU A 128 29.31 -11.69 -2.82
CA LEU A 128 29.59 -12.22 -4.14
C LEU A 128 30.07 -13.68 -4.04
N ARG A 129 29.47 -14.55 -4.85
CA ARG A 129 29.97 -15.89 -5.13
C ARG A 129 30.28 -15.98 -6.62
N ARG A 130 31.52 -16.28 -6.96
CA ARG A 130 31.95 -16.53 -8.35
C ARG A 130 32.16 -18.04 -8.52
N PHE A 131 31.67 -18.58 -9.60
CA PHE A 131 31.84 -19.98 -9.97
C PHE A 131 31.83 -20.13 -11.48
N GLU A 132 32.43 -21.20 -11.99
CA GLU A 132 32.46 -21.52 -13.41
C GLU A 132 31.15 -22.16 -13.87
N ALA A 133 30.77 -21.96 -15.11
CA ALA A 133 29.55 -22.56 -15.67
C ALA A 133 29.58 -24.11 -15.57
N GLY A 134 30.76 -24.74 -15.76
CA GLY A 134 30.93 -26.18 -15.62
C GLY A 134 30.71 -26.73 -14.18
N GLN A 135 30.69 -25.89 -13.14
CA GLN A 135 30.35 -26.29 -11.79
C GLN A 135 28.82 -26.41 -11.59
N VAL A 136 28.01 -25.87 -12.49
CA VAL A 136 26.56 -26.05 -12.49
C VAL A 136 26.25 -27.36 -13.19
N VAL A 137 25.90 -28.39 -12.41
CA VAL A 137 25.63 -29.73 -12.96
C VAL A 137 24.14 -29.97 -13.17
N SER A 138 23.30 -29.33 -12.37
CA SER A 138 21.85 -29.47 -12.50
C SER A 138 21.13 -28.17 -12.11
N THR A 139 19.95 -28.02 -12.66
CA THR A 139 19.05 -26.92 -12.35
C THR A 139 17.72 -27.47 -11.86
N LYS A 140 17.10 -26.81 -10.89
CA LYS A 140 15.84 -27.24 -10.32
C LYS A 140 14.89 -26.07 -10.19
N LEU A 141 13.65 -26.23 -10.64
CA LEU A 141 12.61 -25.26 -10.44
C LEU A 141 11.85 -25.56 -9.15
N THR A 142 11.80 -24.60 -8.22
CA THR A 142 11.07 -24.77 -6.96
C THR A 142 9.61 -24.37 -7.08
N ALA A 143 8.78 -24.80 -6.12
CA ALA A 143 7.36 -24.39 -6.05
C ALA A 143 7.18 -22.86 -6.01
N ASN A 144 8.13 -22.13 -5.43
CA ASN A 144 8.14 -20.66 -5.39
C ASN A 144 8.66 -20.01 -6.69
N GLN A 145 8.69 -20.77 -7.80
CA GLN A 145 9.15 -20.29 -9.10
C GLN A 145 10.59 -19.76 -9.11
N SER A 146 11.45 -20.31 -8.27
CA SER A 146 12.88 -19.99 -8.29
C SER A 146 13.65 -21.09 -8.99
N VAL A 147 14.52 -20.73 -9.92
CA VAL A 147 15.50 -21.62 -10.53
C VAL A 147 16.71 -21.71 -9.60
N LEU A 148 16.98 -22.91 -9.10
CA LEU A 148 18.16 -23.20 -8.32
C LEU A 148 19.25 -23.74 -9.26
N LEU A 149 20.45 -23.17 -9.18
CA LEU A 149 21.65 -23.69 -9.81
C LEU A 149 22.39 -24.55 -8.77
N LEU A 150 22.62 -25.82 -9.08
CA LEU A 150 23.19 -26.80 -8.15
C LEU A 150 24.53 -27.33 -8.68
N ASN A 151 25.46 -27.59 -7.76
CA ASN A 151 26.71 -28.27 -8.08
C ASN A 151 26.56 -29.82 -8.04
N GLN A 152 27.66 -30.55 -8.31
CA GLN A 152 27.71 -32.01 -8.28
C GLN A 152 27.20 -32.62 -6.96
N ASN A 153 27.40 -31.92 -5.85
CA ASN A 153 26.96 -32.36 -4.51
C ASN A 153 25.53 -31.93 -4.17
N GLY A 154 24.76 -31.44 -5.13
CA GLY A 154 23.41 -30.92 -4.91
C GLY A 154 23.38 -29.61 -4.10
N LYS A 155 24.53 -29.00 -3.79
CA LYS A 155 24.60 -27.74 -3.05
C LYS A 155 24.21 -26.56 -3.91
N LYS A 156 23.38 -25.68 -3.36
CA LYS A 156 22.92 -24.46 -4.02
C LYS A 156 24.07 -23.48 -4.26
N LEU A 157 24.31 -23.16 -5.52
CA LEU A 157 25.23 -22.12 -5.97
C LEU A 157 24.53 -20.76 -6.07
N ALA A 158 23.38 -20.72 -6.75
CA ALA A 158 22.57 -19.53 -6.90
C ALA A 158 21.07 -19.87 -6.88
N ALA A 159 20.25 -18.86 -6.65
CA ALA A 159 18.79 -18.94 -6.79
C ALA A 159 18.27 -17.67 -7.46
N VAL A 160 17.52 -17.84 -8.51
CA VAL A 160 16.93 -16.77 -9.30
C VAL A 160 15.44 -17.00 -9.40
N GLU A 161 14.65 -16.00 -9.04
CA GLU A 161 13.21 -16.07 -9.21
C GLU A 161 12.82 -15.74 -10.66
N LEU A 162 11.84 -16.46 -11.18
CA LEU A 162 11.40 -16.28 -12.58
C LEU A 162 10.73 -14.93 -12.85
N ASN A 163 10.33 -14.23 -11.80
CA ASN A 163 9.78 -12.87 -11.88
C ASN A 163 10.85 -11.78 -11.96
N MET A 164 12.14 -12.14 -11.79
CA MET A 164 13.22 -11.17 -11.87
C MET A 164 13.48 -10.77 -13.33
N PRO A 165 13.65 -9.46 -13.64
CA PRO A 165 14.08 -9.00 -14.94
C PRO A 165 15.36 -9.69 -15.41
N GLY A 166 15.33 -10.23 -16.63
CA GLY A 166 16.43 -11.00 -17.24
C GLY A 166 16.41 -12.50 -16.92
N ALA A 167 15.43 -13.01 -16.15
CA ALA A 167 15.30 -14.44 -15.88
C ALA A 167 15.00 -15.25 -17.14
N ASP A 168 14.29 -14.69 -18.11
CA ASP A 168 14.07 -15.24 -19.44
C ASP A 168 15.38 -15.47 -20.22
N ARG A 169 16.32 -14.53 -20.15
CA ARG A 169 17.65 -14.67 -20.76
C ARG A 169 18.46 -15.75 -20.06
N LEU A 170 18.33 -15.89 -18.74
CA LEU A 170 18.96 -16.99 -18.00
C LEU A 170 18.39 -18.34 -18.45
N LEU A 171 17.07 -18.48 -18.58
CA LEU A 171 16.46 -19.73 -19.06
C LEU A 171 16.89 -20.09 -20.47
N THR A 172 16.95 -19.10 -21.38
CA THR A 172 17.47 -19.29 -22.73
C THR A 172 18.94 -19.75 -22.71
N TRP A 173 19.78 -19.12 -21.88
CA TRP A 173 21.16 -19.52 -21.74
C TRP A 173 21.31 -20.93 -21.18
N LEU A 174 20.51 -21.30 -20.15
CA LEU A 174 20.49 -22.66 -19.60
C LEU A 174 20.04 -23.70 -20.65
N ALA A 175 19.06 -23.37 -21.47
CA ALA A 175 18.63 -24.23 -22.57
C ALA A 175 19.72 -24.45 -23.61
N MET A 176 20.51 -23.43 -23.96
CA MET A 176 21.66 -23.54 -24.86
C MET A 176 22.80 -24.39 -24.26
N GLN A 177 22.81 -24.61 -22.96
CA GLN A 177 23.77 -25.47 -22.25
C GLN A 177 23.21 -26.85 -21.94
N ASP A 178 22.06 -27.24 -22.49
CA ASP A 178 21.33 -28.47 -22.19
C ASP A 178 20.98 -28.63 -20.68
N MET A 179 20.93 -27.52 -19.94
CA MET A 179 20.64 -27.47 -18.51
C MET A 179 19.22 -26.97 -18.22
N GLN A 180 18.23 -27.56 -18.86
CA GLN A 180 16.82 -27.16 -18.59
C GLN A 180 16.43 -27.48 -17.15
N PRO A 181 15.73 -26.56 -16.45
CA PRO A 181 15.34 -26.79 -15.08
C PRO A 181 14.33 -27.94 -14.97
N THR A 182 14.67 -28.97 -14.19
CA THR A 182 13.75 -30.05 -13.90
C THR A 182 12.62 -29.57 -13.00
N LEU A 183 11.40 -29.87 -13.38
CA LEU A 183 10.22 -29.57 -12.57
C LEU A 183 10.26 -30.40 -11.26
N THR A 184 9.94 -29.79 -10.16
CA THR A 184 9.72 -30.52 -8.91
C THR A 184 8.50 -31.44 -9.04
N PRO A 185 8.38 -32.54 -8.26
CA PRO A 185 7.21 -33.40 -8.31
C PRO A 185 5.89 -32.67 -8.08
N ALA A 186 5.88 -31.64 -7.22
CA ALA A 186 4.71 -30.81 -6.99
C ALA A 186 4.32 -29.97 -8.23
N MET A 187 5.30 -29.47 -8.96
CA MET A 187 5.05 -28.71 -10.18
C MET A 187 4.63 -29.62 -11.36
N LYS A 188 5.18 -30.84 -11.43
CA LYS A 188 4.72 -31.82 -12.41
C LYS A 188 3.22 -32.13 -12.19
N ARG A 189 2.80 -32.44 -10.97
CA ARG A 189 1.39 -32.67 -10.63
C ARG A 189 0.51 -31.45 -10.97
N TYR A 190 1.00 -30.24 -10.68
CA TYR A 190 0.26 -29.01 -11.01
C TYR A 190 0.14 -28.80 -12.53
N ALA A 191 1.20 -29.06 -13.30
CA ALA A 191 1.17 -28.99 -14.77
C ALA A 191 0.24 -30.05 -15.37
N GLU A 192 0.29 -31.29 -14.86
CA GLU A 192 -0.61 -32.39 -15.25
C GLU A 192 -2.08 -32.07 -14.96
N GLN A 193 -2.39 -31.53 -13.76
CA GLN A 193 -3.75 -31.11 -13.40
C GLN A 193 -4.29 -29.98 -14.28
N LYS A 194 -3.40 -29.13 -14.80
CA LYS A 194 -3.75 -27.97 -15.65
C LYS A 194 -3.67 -28.26 -17.15
N GLY A 195 -3.25 -29.47 -17.57
CA GLY A 195 -3.06 -29.83 -18.97
C GLY A 195 -1.97 -29.00 -19.69
N VAL A 196 -1.01 -28.46 -18.94
CA VAL A 196 0.09 -27.65 -19.47
C VAL A 196 1.28 -28.58 -19.73
N THR A 197 1.45 -29.00 -20.97
CA THR A 197 2.51 -29.95 -21.38
C THR A 197 3.86 -29.29 -21.65
N GLU A 198 3.90 -27.97 -21.92
CA GLU A 198 5.14 -27.18 -22.05
C GLU A 198 4.95 -25.81 -21.43
N PRO A 199 6.04 -25.12 -20.92
CA PRO A 199 5.95 -23.72 -20.65
C PRO A 199 5.68 -23.04 -21.99
N GLU A 200 4.40 -22.70 -22.24
CA GLU A 200 4.05 -21.89 -23.39
C GLU A 200 4.94 -20.68 -23.40
N THR A 201 5.91 -20.65 -24.29
CA THR A 201 6.56 -19.44 -24.77
C THR A 201 5.49 -18.69 -25.56
N VAL A 202 4.54 -18.12 -24.81
CA VAL A 202 3.45 -17.33 -25.39
C VAL A 202 4.12 -16.17 -26.10
N CYS A 203 4.00 -16.16 -27.40
CA CYS A 203 4.42 -15.05 -28.25
C CYS A 203 3.48 -13.86 -27.93
N TRP A 204 3.88 -13.03 -26.96
CA TRP A 204 3.09 -11.91 -26.46
C TRP A 204 3.00 -10.74 -27.45
N ARG A 205 3.64 -10.87 -28.64
CA ARG A 205 3.83 -9.75 -29.57
C ARG A 205 2.57 -9.15 -30.17
N GLU A 206 1.54 -9.93 -30.45
CA GLU A 206 0.39 -9.42 -31.19
C GLU A 206 -0.87 -9.26 -30.34
N GLU A 207 -1.14 -10.15 -29.39
CA GLU A 207 -2.36 -10.14 -28.56
C GLU A 207 -2.47 -8.97 -27.57
N TYR A 208 -1.38 -8.26 -27.27
CA TYR A 208 -1.35 -7.16 -26.30
C TYR A 208 -1.14 -5.79 -26.92
N ARG A 209 -1.02 -5.67 -28.24
CA ARG A 209 -0.97 -4.38 -28.91
C ARG A 209 -2.30 -3.66 -28.73
N THR A 210 -2.34 -2.73 -27.79
CA THR A 210 -3.45 -1.80 -27.60
C THR A 210 -3.11 -0.46 -28.24
N ARG A 211 -4.14 0.38 -28.46
CA ARG A 211 -3.98 1.78 -28.92
C ARG A 211 -3.04 2.60 -28.03
N TRP A 212 -2.76 2.14 -26.82
CA TRP A 212 -1.96 2.85 -25.82
C TRP A 212 -0.44 2.64 -25.95
N HIS A 213 0.02 1.68 -26.75
CA HIS A 213 1.46 1.36 -26.85
C HIS A 213 2.31 2.52 -27.38
N SER A 214 1.79 3.34 -28.28
CA SER A 214 2.49 4.55 -28.76
C SER A 214 2.66 5.62 -27.67
N HIS A 215 1.87 5.56 -26.60
CA HIS A 215 1.82 6.56 -25.55
C HIS A 215 2.36 6.07 -24.19
N MET A 216 3.05 4.93 -24.11
CA MET A 216 3.48 4.30 -22.86
C MET A 216 4.33 5.21 -21.97
N LYS A 217 5.20 6.06 -22.56
CA LYS A 217 5.97 7.04 -21.79
C LYS A 217 5.06 8.07 -21.11
N ALA A 218 4.12 8.61 -21.87
CA ALA A 218 3.17 9.61 -21.36
C ALA A 218 2.26 9.01 -20.27
N ILE A 219 1.77 7.77 -20.47
CA ILE A 219 0.94 7.09 -19.47
C ILE A 219 1.73 6.81 -18.18
N ARG A 220 3.01 6.46 -18.29
CA ARG A 220 3.88 6.27 -17.12
C ARG A 220 4.09 7.57 -16.32
N VAL A 221 4.32 8.68 -17.01
CA VAL A 221 4.39 10.00 -16.37
C VAL A 221 3.02 10.36 -15.76
N GLY A 222 1.94 10.20 -16.52
CA GLY A 222 0.57 10.44 -16.04
C GLY A 222 0.23 9.63 -14.79
N MET A 223 0.65 8.37 -14.71
CA MET A 223 0.49 7.53 -13.52
C MET A 223 1.14 8.18 -12.28
N TRP A 224 2.37 8.65 -12.41
CA TRP A 224 3.06 9.30 -11.29
C TRP A 224 2.39 10.62 -10.90
N VAL A 225 1.99 11.42 -11.88
CA VAL A 225 1.25 12.66 -11.63
C VAL A 225 -0.03 12.37 -10.85
N VAL A 226 -0.81 11.37 -11.27
CA VAL A 226 -2.05 11.01 -10.59
C VAL A 226 -1.82 10.46 -9.20
N VAL A 227 -0.76 9.66 -8.98
CA VAL A 227 -0.39 9.16 -7.63
C VAL A 227 0.06 10.29 -6.71
N ILE A 228 0.84 11.26 -7.23
CA ILE A 228 1.25 12.43 -6.45
C ILE A 228 0.04 13.31 -6.12
N LEU A 229 -0.85 13.55 -7.08
CA LEU A 229 -2.10 14.28 -6.86
C LEU A 229 -2.99 13.58 -5.83
N LEU A 230 -3.11 12.26 -5.91
CA LEU A 230 -3.83 11.47 -4.91
C LEU A 230 -3.26 11.71 -3.50
N GLY A 231 -1.94 11.63 -3.33
CA GLY A 231 -1.28 11.91 -2.06
C GLY A 231 -1.48 13.35 -1.58
N ALA A 232 -1.32 14.31 -2.49
CA ALA A 232 -1.54 15.73 -2.18
C ALA A 232 -2.98 16.01 -1.75
N CYS A 233 -3.97 15.47 -2.47
CA CYS A 233 -5.39 15.59 -2.11
C CYS A 233 -5.75 14.88 -0.80
N GLY A 234 -4.95 13.91 -0.36
CA GLY A 234 -5.13 13.26 0.95
C GLY A 234 -4.51 14.04 2.11
N ILE A 235 -3.31 14.57 1.94
CA ILE A 235 -2.53 15.18 3.05
C ILE A 235 -2.77 16.69 3.16
N LEU A 236 -2.75 17.40 2.04
CA LEU A 236 -2.83 18.85 2.01
C LEU A 236 -4.12 19.43 2.63
N PRO A 237 -5.32 18.82 2.40
CA PRO A 237 -6.56 19.33 2.98
C PRO A 237 -6.53 19.44 4.50
N VAL A 238 -5.97 18.45 5.21
CA VAL A 238 -5.88 18.48 6.67
C VAL A 238 -4.96 19.61 7.12
N ALA A 239 -3.80 19.74 6.50
CA ALA A 239 -2.84 20.81 6.86
C ALA A 239 -3.42 22.21 6.63
N LEU A 240 -4.20 22.40 5.56
CA LEU A 240 -4.86 23.66 5.25
C LEU A 240 -6.07 23.93 6.15
N TYR A 241 -6.78 22.90 6.59
CA TYR A 241 -7.87 23.01 7.55
C TYR A 241 -7.35 23.48 8.92
N LEU A 242 -6.28 22.85 9.40
CA LEU A 242 -5.68 23.21 10.68
C LEU A 242 -5.15 24.66 10.71
N LYS A 243 -4.84 25.23 9.54
CA LYS A 243 -4.43 26.64 9.38
C LYS A 243 -5.61 27.59 9.06
N ASN A 244 -6.85 27.10 9.06
CA ASN A 244 -8.06 27.85 8.66
C ASN A 244 -7.93 28.50 7.26
N MET A 245 -7.13 27.94 6.36
CA MET A 245 -6.88 28.50 5.02
C MET A 245 -7.91 28.05 3.97
N LEU A 246 -8.67 26.99 4.22
CA LEU A 246 -9.68 26.46 3.30
C LEU A 246 -11.01 26.25 4.00
N LYS A 247 -12.10 26.53 3.26
CA LYS A 247 -13.44 26.16 3.68
C LYS A 247 -13.58 24.63 3.69
N PHE A 248 -14.32 24.10 4.66
CA PHE A 248 -14.53 22.67 4.82
C PHE A 248 -15.07 21.99 3.55
N THR A 249 -15.98 22.60 2.83
CA THR A 249 -16.53 22.07 1.58
C THR A 249 -15.48 21.88 0.49
N ALA A 250 -14.49 22.79 0.40
CA ALA A 250 -13.40 22.66 -0.56
C ALA A 250 -12.46 21.50 -0.19
N ILE A 251 -12.25 21.29 1.10
CA ILE A 251 -11.43 20.17 1.62
C ILE A 251 -12.06 18.83 1.23
N ILE A 252 -13.35 18.67 1.51
CA ILE A 252 -14.07 17.45 1.16
C ILE A 252 -14.11 17.24 -0.36
N GLY A 253 -14.28 18.32 -1.12
CA GLY A 253 -14.19 18.25 -2.59
C GLY A 253 -12.84 17.71 -3.08
N LEU A 254 -11.73 18.19 -2.52
CA LEU A 254 -10.39 17.70 -2.87
C LEU A 254 -10.18 16.22 -2.46
N MET A 255 -10.62 15.86 -1.27
CA MET A 255 -10.53 14.48 -0.77
C MET A 255 -11.37 13.49 -1.60
N THR A 256 -12.47 13.94 -2.18
CA THR A 256 -13.31 13.13 -3.07
C THR A 256 -12.72 13.06 -4.49
N LEU A 257 -12.23 14.18 -4.99
CA LEU A 257 -11.70 14.32 -6.35
C LEU A 257 -10.44 13.47 -6.57
N GLY A 258 -9.54 13.43 -5.60
CA GLY A 258 -8.29 12.65 -5.71
C GLY A 258 -8.53 11.17 -6.02
N PRO A 259 -9.29 10.42 -5.18
CA PRO A 259 -9.66 9.04 -5.46
C PRO A 259 -10.43 8.85 -6.77
N LEU A 260 -11.35 9.74 -7.11
CA LEU A 260 -12.12 9.65 -8.36
C LEU A 260 -11.23 9.79 -9.60
N LEU A 261 -10.30 10.75 -9.62
CA LEU A 261 -9.35 10.92 -10.71
C LEU A 261 -8.41 9.71 -10.82
N PHE A 262 -7.95 9.18 -9.70
CA PHE A 262 -7.12 7.98 -9.67
C PHE A 262 -7.87 6.76 -10.23
N LEU A 263 -9.10 6.50 -9.80
CA LEU A 263 -9.91 5.40 -10.30
C LEU A 263 -10.28 5.57 -11.77
N ALA A 264 -10.58 6.79 -12.23
CA ALA A 264 -10.80 7.10 -13.64
C ALA A 264 -9.55 6.80 -14.49
N PHE A 265 -8.36 7.18 -14.02
CA PHE A 265 -7.09 6.84 -14.66
C PHE A 265 -6.91 5.31 -14.76
N CYS A 266 -7.13 4.59 -13.66
CA CYS A 266 -7.07 3.14 -13.64
C CYS A 266 -8.05 2.49 -14.61
N PHE A 267 -9.26 3.03 -14.73
CA PHE A 267 -10.28 2.56 -15.65
C PHE A 267 -9.87 2.73 -17.11
N VAL A 268 -9.44 3.94 -17.49
CA VAL A 268 -9.05 4.27 -18.87
C VAL A 268 -7.85 3.45 -19.33
N PHE A 269 -6.86 3.28 -18.47
CA PHE A 269 -5.61 2.59 -18.80
C PHE A 269 -5.54 1.14 -18.30
N SER A 270 -6.66 0.58 -17.85
CA SER A 270 -6.77 -0.82 -17.40
C SER A 270 -6.10 -1.86 -18.34
N PRO A 271 -6.12 -1.71 -19.67
CA PRO A 271 -5.49 -2.68 -20.57
C PRO A 271 -3.96 -2.74 -20.49
N VAL A 272 -3.32 -1.68 -19.99
CA VAL A 272 -1.84 -1.57 -19.92
C VAL A 272 -1.31 -1.50 -18.49
N LEU A 273 -2.19 -1.37 -17.48
CA LEU A 273 -1.82 -1.33 -16.08
C LEU A 273 -1.78 -2.72 -15.46
N VAL A 274 -0.75 -2.99 -14.68
CA VAL A 274 -0.56 -4.25 -13.95
C VAL A 274 -0.38 -3.96 -12.46
N TYR A 275 -1.19 -4.64 -11.65
CA TYR A 275 -1.26 -4.42 -10.20
C TYR A 275 -0.55 -5.52 -9.39
N GLY A 276 -0.10 -6.56 -10.02
CA GLY A 276 0.52 -7.69 -9.36
C GLY A 276 1.89 -8.06 -9.94
N GLU A 277 2.28 -9.29 -9.68
CA GLU A 277 3.48 -9.86 -10.24
C GLU A 277 3.37 -10.05 -11.76
N ARG A 278 4.53 -10.08 -12.39
CA ARG A 278 4.68 -10.43 -13.80
C ARG A 278 4.08 -11.84 -14.03
N PRO A 279 3.26 -12.04 -15.08
CA PRO A 279 2.79 -13.38 -15.45
C PRO A 279 3.96 -14.33 -15.70
N LYS A 280 3.77 -15.61 -15.40
CA LYS A 280 4.75 -16.65 -15.68
C LYS A 280 5.08 -16.65 -17.18
N GLY A 281 6.37 -16.71 -17.52
CA GLY A 281 6.83 -16.72 -18.91
C GLY A 281 6.76 -15.39 -19.65
N ALA A 282 6.39 -14.28 -18.98
CA ALA A 282 6.39 -12.97 -19.60
C ALA A 282 7.82 -12.52 -19.95
N THR A 283 8.00 -12.03 -21.18
CA THR A 283 9.29 -11.56 -21.73
C THR A 283 9.59 -10.11 -21.33
N ASP A 284 10.79 -9.61 -21.65
CA ASP A 284 11.13 -8.19 -21.48
C ASP A 284 10.27 -7.29 -22.37
N GLU A 285 9.79 -7.80 -23.49
CA GLU A 285 8.81 -7.12 -24.36
C GLU A 285 7.49 -6.89 -23.63
N TRP A 286 7.00 -7.88 -22.86
CA TRP A 286 5.83 -7.73 -22.03
C TRP A 286 6.00 -6.59 -21.01
N ASN A 287 7.18 -6.49 -20.39
CA ASN A 287 7.49 -5.39 -19.44
C ASN A 287 7.51 -4.03 -20.14
N ALA A 288 7.91 -3.97 -21.43
CA ALA A 288 7.85 -2.74 -22.21
C ALA A 288 6.40 -2.32 -22.56
N MET A 289 5.50 -3.29 -22.68
CA MET A 289 4.10 -3.10 -23.04
C MET A 289 3.15 -2.87 -21.86
N HIS A 290 3.62 -3.00 -20.62
CA HIS A 290 2.80 -2.87 -19.42
C HIS A 290 3.45 -1.93 -18.40
N ILE A 291 2.62 -1.23 -17.64
CA ILE A 291 3.04 -0.32 -16.59
C ILE A 291 2.64 -0.92 -15.25
N LYS A 292 3.63 -1.18 -14.40
CA LYS A 292 3.40 -1.64 -13.03
C LYS A 292 2.95 -0.48 -12.15
N MET A 293 1.82 -0.67 -11.49
CA MET A 293 1.31 0.27 -10.50
C MET A 293 2.13 0.19 -9.20
N PRO A 294 2.46 1.34 -8.58
CA PRO A 294 3.16 1.39 -7.31
C PRO A 294 2.21 1.12 -6.13
N LEU A 295 1.66 -0.11 -6.05
CA LEU A 295 0.61 -0.50 -5.10
C LEU A 295 0.94 -0.14 -3.65
N GLY A 296 2.18 -0.31 -3.20
CA GLY A 296 2.57 -0.01 -1.83
C GLY A 296 2.31 1.46 -1.45
N TRP A 297 2.64 2.40 -2.34
CA TRP A 297 2.36 3.82 -2.14
C TRP A 297 0.86 4.11 -2.16
N ILE A 298 0.14 3.49 -3.10
CA ILE A 298 -1.29 3.72 -3.25
C ILE A 298 -2.05 3.20 -2.05
N ILE A 299 -1.69 2.01 -1.54
CA ILE A 299 -2.29 1.45 -0.31
C ILE A 299 -1.99 2.37 0.89
N LEU A 300 -0.75 2.83 1.05
CA LEU A 300 -0.41 3.75 2.13
C LEU A 300 -1.25 5.03 2.09
N ILE A 301 -1.36 5.63 0.90
CA ILE A 301 -2.18 6.83 0.70
C ILE A 301 -3.65 6.52 0.97
N SER A 302 -4.16 5.36 0.52
CA SER A 302 -5.56 4.98 0.73
C SER A 302 -5.91 4.74 2.20
N LEU A 303 -4.97 4.26 3.00
CA LEU A 303 -5.14 4.18 4.47
C LEU A 303 -5.27 5.56 5.10
N VAL A 304 -4.54 6.58 4.59
CA VAL A 304 -4.70 7.97 5.06
C VAL A 304 -6.12 8.47 4.77
N TYR A 305 -6.66 8.20 3.58
CA TYR A 305 -8.05 8.56 3.26
C TYR A 305 -9.06 7.85 4.17
N LEU A 306 -8.87 6.56 4.38
CA LEU A 306 -9.75 5.76 5.25
C LEU A 306 -9.73 6.31 6.69
N TYR A 307 -8.55 6.55 7.25
CA TYR A 307 -8.40 7.09 8.60
C TYR A 307 -9.03 8.49 8.73
N GLN A 308 -8.72 9.40 7.81
CA GLN A 308 -9.27 10.76 7.85
C GLN A 308 -10.79 10.75 7.77
N THR A 309 -11.36 9.99 6.84
CA THR A 309 -12.81 9.97 6.65
C THR A 309 -13.52 9.23 7.77
N GLY A 310 -13.00 8.06 8.14
CA GLY A 310 -13.63 7.20 9.17
C GLY A 310 -13.45 7.70 10.59
N TYR A 311 -12.40 8.48 10.87
CA TYR A 311 -12.12 8.94 12.23
C TYR A 311 -12.20 10.46 12.37
N ILE A 312 -11.46 11.24 11.52
CA ILE A 312 -11.39 12.69 11.71
C ILE A 312 -12.69 13.37 11.27
N TRP A 313 -13.08 13.19 10.01
CA TRP A 313 -14.17 13.96 9.44
C TRP A 313 -15.54 13.49 9.91
N SER A 314 -15.76 12.18 9.98
CA SER A 314 -17.05 11.61 10.38
C SER A 314 -17.28 11.62 11.88
N LYS A 315 -16.25 11.62 12.70
CA LYS A 315 -16.38 11.61 14.17
C LYS A 315 -16.33 13.03 14.77
N TRP A 316 -15.51 13.93 14.20
CA TRP A 316 -15.22 15.21 14.84
C TRP A 316 -15.72 16.45 14.10
N VAL A 317 -15.98 16.37 12.79
CA VAL A 317 -16.33 17.58 12.03
C VAL A 317 -17.77 17.58 11.55
N PHE A 318 -18.18 16.61 10.75
CA PHE A 318 -19.57 16.37 10.36
C PHE A 318 -19.91 14.91 10.59
N GLN A 319 -20.52 14.64 11.71
CA GLN A 319 -20.87 13.29 12.12
C GLN A 319 -22.03 12.76 11.31
N VAL A 320 -22.02 11.46 11.04
CA VAL A 320 -23.10 10.80 10.30
C VAL A 320 -24.16 10.35 11.32
N ALA A 321 -25.32 11.00 11.33
CA ALA A 321 -26.40 10.62 12.19
C ALA A 321 -27.01 9.26 11.79
N GLY A 322 -27.46 8.47 12.75
CA GLY A 322 -28.15 7.21 12.52
C GLY A 322 -27.23 6.00 12.29
N GLY A 323 -26.04 5.99 12.91
CA GLY A 323 -25.18 4.81 13.02
C GLY A 323 -24.44 4.39 11.74
N GLY A 324 -24.41 5.23 10.70
CA GLY A 324 -23.58 5.01 9.51
C GLY A 324 -24.02 3.85 8.59
N LEU A 325 -25.13 3.17 8.85
CA LEU A 325 -25.58 2.01 8.07
C LEU A 325 -25.74 2.35 6.57
N ASN A 326 -26.37 3.49 6.25
CA ASN A 326 -26.53 3.96 4.87
C ASN A 326 -25.18 4.23 4.20
N TRP A 327 -24.21 4.72 4.94
CA TRP A 327 -22.85 4.92 4.45
C TRP A 327 -22.17 3.59 4.09
N ILE A 328 -22.30 2.59 4.96
CA ILE A 328 -21.76 1.23 4.72
C ILE A 328 -22.41 0.60 3.48
N ILE A 329 -23.75 0.67 3.38
CA ILE A 329 -24.49 0.12 2.24
C ILE A 329 -24.07 0.79 0.93
N GLN A 330 -24.01 2.11 0.88
CA GLN A 330 -23.59 2.85 -0.32
C GLN A 330 -22.14 2.55 -0.69
N SER A 331 -21.25 2.43 0.31
CA SER A 331 -19.86 2.03 0.09
C SER A 331 -19.76 0.62 -0.49
N ALA A 332 -20.55 -0.33 0.03
CA ALA A 332 -20.59 -1.70 -0.48
C ALA A 332 -21.11 -1.75 -1.94
N LEU A 333 -22.17 -1.00 -2.25
CA LEU A 333 -22.69 -0.90 -3.62
C LEU A 333 -21.65 -0.28 -4.57
N LEU A 334 -20.93 0.75 -4.14
CA LEU A 334 -19.84 1.35 -4.93
C LEU A 334 -18.71 0.35 -5.18
N ILE A 335 -18.31 -0.43 -4.17
CA ILE A 335 -17.26 -1.45 -4.29
C ILE A 335 -17.67 -2.49 -5.32
N VAL A 336 -18.87 -3.06 -5.20
CA VAL A 336 -19.37 -4.09 -6.12
C VAL A 336 -19.49 -3.54 -7.53
N GLY A 337 -20.11 -2.35 -7.70
CA GLY A 337 -20.33 -1.72 -8.99
C GLY A 337 -19.03 -1.39 -9.72
N LEU A 338 -18.09 -0.72 -9.07
CA LEU A 338 -16.80 -0.37 -9.68
C LEU A 338 -15.93 -1.59 -9.93
N THR A 339 -15.90 -2.56 -9.02
CA THR A 339 -15.13 -3.80 -9.21
C THR A 339 -15.67 -4.59 -10.42
N ALA A 340 -16.99 -4.69 -10.56
CA ALA A 340 -17.62 -5.31 -11.72
C ALA A 340 -17.28 -4.55 -13.01
N LEU A 341 -17.34 -3.22 -12.99
CA LEU A 341 -16.98 -2.39 -14.13
C LEU A 341 -15.51 -2.57 -14.54
N PHE A 342 -14.58 -2.60 -13.58
CA PHE A 342 -13.18 -2.92 -13.84
C PHE A 342 -13.00 -4.33 -14.41
N ALA A 343 -13.78 -5.31 -13.93
CA ALA A 343 -13.73 -6.65 -14.48
C ALA A 343 -14.15 -6.72 -15.96
N LEU A 344 -15.04 -5.82 -16.40
CA LEU A 344 -15.46 -5.74 -17.80
C LEU A 344 -14.38 -5.16 -18.71
N VAL A 345 -13.70 -4.08 -18.27
CA VAL A 345 -12.71 -3.38 -19.10
C VAL A 345 -11.31 -4.01 -19.04
N THR A 346 -11.00 -4.74 -17.97
CA THR A 346 -9.70 -5.39 -17.81
C THR A 346 -9.60 -6.62 -18.71
N PRO A 347 -8.51 -6.79 -19.49
CA PRO A 347 -8.29 -7.96 -20.32
C PRO A 347 -8.39 -9.26 -19.53
N ARG A 348 -9.01 -10.30 -20.10
CA ARG A 348 -9.30 -11.56 -19.41
C ARG A 348 -8.07 -12.17 -18.69
N ARG A 349 -6.87 -12.05 -19.28
CA ARG A 349 -5.63 -12.60 -18.71
C ARG A 349 -5.12 -11.82 -17.50
N LEU A 350 -5.29 -10.50 -17.48
CA LEU A 350 -4.92 -9.64 -16.34
C LEU A 350 -6.00 -9.62 -15.25
N ARG A 351 -7.20 -10.13 -15.55
CA ARG A 351 -8.37 -10.02 -14.67
C ARG A 351 -8.15 -10.68 -13.31
N LYS A 352 -7.47 -11.84 -13.28
CA LYS A 352 -7.22 -12.61 -12.04
C LYS A 352 -6.33 -11.86 -11.03
N THR A 353 -5.43 -11.00 -11.50
CA THR A 353 -4.49 -10.25 -10.65
C THR A 353 -4.92 -8.80 -10.45
N SER A 354 -5.42 -8.16 -11.51
CA SER A 354 -5.74 -6.73 -11.48
C SER A 354 -7.09 -6.43 -10.82
N VAL A 355 -8.12 -7.27 -11.05
CA VAL A 355 -9.46 -7.01 -10.49
C VAL A 355 -9.49 -7.10 -8.96
N PRO A 356 -8.89 -8.12 -8.30
CA PRO A 356 -8.81 -8.14 -6.84
C PRO A 356 -8.05 -6.95 -6.26
N ALA A 357 -6.93 -6.56 -6.89
CA ALA A 357 -6.16 -5.41 -6.44
C ALA A 357 -6.93 -4.09 -6.59
N LEU A 358 -7.63 -3.91 -7.71
CA LEU A 358 -8.51 -2.75 -7.92
C LEU A 358 -9.70 -2.77 -6.95
N GLY A 359 -10.31 -3.93 -6.71
CA GLY A 359 -11.38 -4.08 -5.73
C GLY A 359 -10.94 -3.67 -4.32
N LEU A 360 -9.73 -4.05 -3.93
CA LEU A 360 -9.14 -3.61 -2.65
C LEU A 360 -8.93 -2.08 -2.59
N LEU A 361 -8.45 -1.47 -3.66
CA LEU A 361 -8.28 -0.01 -3.73
C LEU A 361 -9.62 0.71 -3.69
N VAL A 362 -10.63 0.21 -4.42
CA VAL A 362 -12.00 0.74 -4.37
C VAL A 362 -12.56 0.63 -2.96
N PHE A 363 -12.30 -0.48 -2.26
CA PHE A 363 -12.71 -0.66 -0.86
C PHE A 363 -12.15 0.46 0.03
N PHE A 364 -10.86 0.73 -0.02
CA PHE A 364 -10.23 1.79 0.79
C PHE A 364 -10.75 3.19 0.47
N PHE A 365 -11.03 3.48 -0.82
CA PHE A 365 -11.52 4.80 -1.22
C PHE A 365 -13.03 4.97 -1.11
N SER A 366 -13.80 3.87 -1.04
CA SER A 366 -15.26 3.90 -1.10
C SER A 366 -15.88 4.78 0.00
N MET A 367 -15.38 4.66 1.23
CA MET A 367 -15.89 5.45 2.34
C MET A 367 -15.67 6.94 2.14
N SER A 368 -14.49 7.35 1.67
CA SER A 368 -14.18 8.76 1.36
C SER A 368 -15.03 9.29 0.20
N ILE A 369 -15.17 8.51 -0.85
CA ILE A 369 -15.96 8.91 -2.03
C ILE A 369 -17.43 9.07 -1.65
N VAL A 370 -18.02 8.10 -0.96
CA VAL A 370 -19.43 8.13 -0.56
C VAL A 370 -19.70 9.28 0.43
N TYR A 371 -18.84 9.43 1.44
CA TYR A 371 -18.93 10.52 2.40
C TYR A 371 -18.88 11.88 1.70
N GLY A 372 -17.88 12.08 0.85
CA GLY A 372 -17.68 13.34 0.14
C GLY A 372 -18.79 13.66 -0.85
N ILE A 373 -19.26 12.68 -1.63
CA ILE A 373 -20.40 12.88 -2.56
C ILE A 373 -21.65 13.25 -1.78
N ASN A 374 -21.99 12.51 -0.72
CA ASN A 374 -23.17 12.80 0.08
C ASN A 374 -23.11 14.20 0.70
N LEU A 375 -21.97 14.58 1.26
CA LEU A 375 -21.81 15.90 1.88
C LEU A 375 -21.83 17.04 0.84
N THR A 376 -21.27 16.80 -0.34
CA THR A 376 -21.28 17.79 -1.45
C THR A 376 -22.68 17.98 -2.03
N LEU A 377 -23.45 16.90 -2.13
CA LEU A 377 -24.82 16.91 -2.63
C LEU A 377 -25.85 17.32 -1.57
N SER A 378 -25.43 17.46 -0.28
CA SER A 378 -26.37 17.86 0.78
C SER A 378 -26.97 19.22 0.51
N GLY A 379 -28.24 19.36 0.91
CA GLY A 379 -28.98 20.61 0.86
C GLY A 379 -28.40 21.71 1.77
N PRO A 380 -29.08 22.83 1.90
CA PRO A 380 -28.70 23.93 2.77
C PRO A 380 -28.58 23.43 4.22
N THR A 381 -27.74 24.10 4.98
CA THR A 381 -27.58 23.83 6.40
C THR A 381 -28.78 24.35 7.16
N VAL A 382 -29.43 23.48 7.94
CA VAL A 382 -30.49 23.88 8.87
C VAL A 382 -29.85 24.03 10.25
N HIS A 383 -30.11 25.13 10.90
CA HIS A 383 -29.63 25.43 12.25
C HIS A 383 -30.79 25.31 13.23
N THR A 384 -30.65 24.45 14.21
CA THR A 384 -31.63 24.26 15.27
C THR A 384 -30.96 24.45 16.63
N PRO A 385 -31.68 24.99 17.64
CA PRO A 385 -31.15 25.01 19.01
C PRO A 385 -30.79 23.62 19.46
N LEU A 386 -29.72 23.49 20.23
CA LEU A 386 -29.32 22.21 20.81
C LEU A 386 -30.36 21.76 21.86
N VAL A 387 -30.97 20.61 21.58
CA VAL A 387 -31.84 19.92 22.56
C VAL A 387 -31.18 18.61 22.94
N ILE A 388 -30.63 18.56 24.15
CA ILE A 388 -29.99 17.37 24.71
C ILE A 388 -31.10 16.44 25.23
N VAL A 389 -31.12 15.21 24.77
CA VAL A 389 -32.05 14.16 25.21
C VAL A 389 -31.39 13.32 26.29
N ASP A 390 -30.11 12.96 26.06
CA ASP A 390 -29.33 12.16 26.98
C ASP A 390 -27.84 12.51 26.86
N SER A 391 -27.07 12.22 27.89
CA SER A 391 -25.63 12.44 27.92
C SER A 391 -24.96 11.25 28.58
N HIS A 392 -23.96 10.69 27.89
CA HIS A 392 -23.22 9.54 28.37
C HIS A 392 -21.73 9.86 28.37
N VAL A 393 -21.06 9.49 29.45
CA VAL A 393 -19.60 9.47 29.54
C VAL A 393 -19.23 8.00 29.64
N ALA A 394 -18.44 7.52 28.71
CA ALA A 394 -17.94 6.15 28.79
C ALA A 394 -17.08 6.00 30.05
N ASP A 395 -17.16 4.81 30.65
CA ASP A 395 -16.62 4.51 31.99
C ASP A 395 -15.12 4.90 32.05
N PRO A 396 -14.70 5.62 33.11
CA PRO A 396 -13.31 6.10 33.24
C PRO A 396 -12.24 5.01 33.42
N GLU A 397 -12.61 3.73 33.41
CA GLU A 397 -11.66 2.61 33.37
C GLU A 397 -11.05 2.37 31.99
N ASP A 398 -11.68 2.87 30.89
CA ASP A 398 -11.10 2.87 29.55
C ASP A 398 -10.44 4.23 29.29
N ASP A 399 -9.14 4.23 29.01
CA ASP A 399 -8.20 5.37 28.91
C ASP A 399 -8.57 6.53 27.94
N GLU A 400 -9.73 6.53 27.31
CA GLU A 400 -10.29 7.64 26.53
C GLU A 400 -11.71 7.96 27.01
N ASP A 401 -11.87 9.06 27.72
CA ASP A 401 -13.19 9.64 28.04
C ASP A 401 -13.94 9.95 26.72
N GLU A 402 -14.76 9.01 26.25
CA GLU A 402 -15.65 9.24 25.11
C GLU A 402 -16.93 9.93 25.64
N TYR A 403 -17.00 11.21 25.37
CA TYR A 403 -18.18 12.01 25.69
C TYR A 403 -19.18 11.91 24.55
N THR A 404 -20.40 11.45 24.86
CA THR A 404 -21.45 11.27 23.84
C THR A 404 -22.70 12.05 24.27
N LEU A 405 -23.26 12.82 23.35
CA LEU A 405 -24.55 13.50 23.54
C LEU A 405 -25.59 12.94 22.59
N THR A 406 -26.73 12.55 23.09
CA THR A 406 -27.91 12.26 22.30
C THR A 406 -28.70 13.55 22.11
N VAL A 407 -28.78 14.01 20.85
CA VAL A 407 -29.47 15.26 20.52
C VAL A 407 -30.69 14.99 19.64
N ARG A 408 -31.72 15.85 19.78
CA ARG A 408 -32.91 15.77 18.93
C ARG A 408 -32.71 16.61 17.67
N LEU A 409 -32.91 15.96 16.52
CA LEU A 409 -32.80 16.58 15.21
C LEU A 409 -34.11 17.27 14.80
N GLU A 410 -34.06 18.08 13.71
CA GLU A 410 -35.22 18.79 13.18
C GLU A 410 -36.44 17.88 12.88
N ASP A 411 -36.18 16.66 12.41
CA ASP A 411 -37.21 15.67 12.06
C ASP A 411 -37.73 14.87 13.29
N GLY A 412 -37.35 15.28 14.51
CA GLY A 412 -37.72 14.62 15.76
C GLY A 412 -36.92 13.34 16.07
N LYS A 413 -36.05 12.92 15.18
CA LYS A 413 -35.18 11.78 15.43
C LYS A 413 -34.06 12.15 16.40
N GLU A 414 -33.56 11.15 17.09
CA GLU A 414 -32.42 11.28 17.97
C GLU A 414 -31.14 10.86 17.26
N ALA A 415 -30.06 11.58 17.53
CA ALA A 415 -28.75 11.29 17.01
C ALA A 415 -27.72 11.33 18.14
N GLU A 416 -26.92 10.29 18.20
CA GLU A 416 -25.80 10.19 19.12
C GLU A 416 -24.57 10.82 18.48
N LEU A 417 -23.93 11.76 19.17
CA LEU A 417 -22.81 12.56 18.67
C LEU A 417 -21.64 12.49 19.64
N ASN A 418 -20.46 12.21 19.11
CA ASN A 418 -19.22 12.25 19.89
C ASN A 418 -18.76 13.70 20.07
N MET A 419 -18.30 14.04 21.26
CA MET A 419 -17.84 15.37 21.61
C MET A 419 -16.46 15.32 22.28
N SER A 420 -15.68 16.39 22.13
CA SER A 420 -14.50 16.57 22.96
C SER A 420 -14.94 16.98 24.37
N ASP A 421 -14.11 16.68 25.37
CA ASP A 421 -14.34 17.09 26.78
C ASP A 421 -14.76 18.57 26.89
N THR A 422 -14.01 19.47 26.28
CA THR A 422 -14.30 20.91 26.28
C THR A 422 -15.69 21.23 25.70
N ASN A 423 -16.07 20.62 24.58
CA ASN A 423 -17.38 20.88 23.95
C ASN A 423 -18.52 20.21 24.73
N TYR A 424 -18.28 19.08 25.36
CA TYR A 424 -19.23 18.40 26.20
C TYR A 424 -19.56 19.23 27.46
N GLY A 425 -18.52 19.74 28.14
CA GLY A 425 -18.70 20.64 29.29
C GLY A 425 -19.47 21.92 28.92
N ILE A 426 -19.14 22.53 27.77
CA ILE A 426 -19.86 23.73 27.26
C ILE A 426 -21.33 23.39 27.00
N ALA A 427 -21.62 22.23 26.37
CA ALA A 427 -22.99 21.79 26.10
C ALA A 427 -23.82 21.59 27.36
N LEU A 428 -23.23 21.02 28.39
CA LEU A 428 -23.92 20.77 29.68
C LEU A 428 -24.09 22.06 30.55
N TRP A 429 -23.17 23.02 30.43
CA TRP A 429 -23.20 24.24 31.25
C TRP A 429 -24.11 25.34 30.71
N GLY A 430 -24.85 25.04 29.61
CA GLY A 430 -25.93 25.88 29.12
C GLY A 430 -25.51 27.07 28.26
N GLU A 431 -24.30 27.05 27.67
CA GLU A 431 -23.98 27.99 26.59
C GLU A 431 -24.88 27.70 25.37
N GLU A 432 -25.32 28.75 24.67
CA GLU A 432 -26.10 28.61 23.45
C GLU A 432 -25.27 27.89 22.38
N LEU A 433 -25.63 26.62 22.15
CA LEU A 433 -25.06 25.82 21.06
C LEU A 433 -26.14 25.54 20.02
N VAL A 434 -25.68 25.43 18.78
CA VAL A 434 -26.54 25.21 17.61
C VAL A 434 -26.17 23.90 16.96
N VAL A 435 -27.17 23.10 16.64
CA VAL A 435 -27.05 21.89 15.84
C VAL A 435 -27.19 22.26 14.38
N CYS A 436 -26.13 22.09 13.61
CA CYS A 436 -26.13 22.22 12.16
C CYS A 436 -26.43 20.87 11.53
N GLN A 437 -27.51 20.78 10.81
CA GLN A 437 -27.93 19.57 10.11
C GLN A 437 -27.92 19.77 8.61
N LYS A 438 -27.38 18.76 7.88
CA LYS A 438 -27.43 18.67 6.42
C LYS A 438 -27.99 17.32 6.02
N LYS A 439 -28.94 17.31 5.10
CA LYS A 439 -29.52 16.06 4.55
C LYS A 439 -29.08 15.87 3.11
N SER A 440 -28.49 14.72 2.82
CA SER A 440 -28.17 14.31 1.46
C SER A 440 -29.41 13.71 0.79
N PRO A 441 -29.62 13.96 -0.52
CA PRO A 441 -30.66 13.28 -1.29
C PRO A 441 -30.44 11.76 -1.37
N LEU A 442 -29.23 11.28 -1.08
CA LEU A 442 -28.89 9.85 -1.01
C LEU A 442 -29.15 9.22 0.37
N GLY A 443 -29.78 9.95 1.29
CA GLY A 443 -30.26 9.43 2.56
C GLY A 443 -29.27 9.50 3.75
N MET A 444 -28.11 10.16 3.59
CA MET A 444 -27.21 10.43 4.73
C MET A 444 -27.57 11.78 5.37
N THR A 445 -27.55 11.80 6.70
CA THR A 445 -27.71 13.02 7.49
C THR A 445 -26.40 13.33 8.19
N PHE A 446 -25.92 14.56 8.03
CA PHE A 446 -24.70 15.06 8.65
C PHE A 446 -25.04 16.06 9.74
N VAL A 447 -24.39 15.94 10.88
CA VAL A 447 -24.63 16.79 12.04
C VAL A 447 -23.33 17.37 12.57
N ARG A 448 -23.37 18.61 12.98
CA ARG A 448 -22.28 19.31 13.65
C ARG A 448 -22.84 20.21 14.72
N ILE A 449 -22.18 20.24 15.88
CA ILE A 449 -22.48 21.19 16.94
C ILE A 449 -21.43 22.30 16.91
N HIS A 450 -21.87 23.54 17.01
CA HIS A 450 -20.97 24.69 17.12
C HIS A 450 -21.67 25.87 17.83
N ARG A 451 -20.90 26.87 18.22
CA ARG A 451 -21.42 28.14 18.72
C ARG A 451 -22.13 28.90 17.59
N PRO A 452 -23.22 29.66 17.90
CA PRO A 452 -23.95 30.43 16.90
C PRO A 452 -23.09 31.47 16.17
#